data_902a14d5b4bf47b48baabcd7eb1d2ad7
#
_entry.id   902a14d5b4bf47b48baabcd7eb1d2ad7
#
_cell.length_a   1.000
_cell.length_b   1.000
_cell.length_c   1.000
_cell.angle_alpha   90.00
_cell.angle_beta   90.00
_cell.angle_gamma   90.00
#
_symmetry.space_group_name_H-M   'P 1'
#
loop_
_entity.id
_entity.type
_entity.pdbx_description
1 polymer ?
#
loop_
_entity_poly.entity_id
_entity_poly.type
_entity_poly.pdbx_seq_one_letter_code
_entity_poly.pdbx_strand_id
1 'polypeptide(L)'
;MGVALWGTWVLPLRQSKIIILRAQSVVVLTLLILGFSYSDLITYYSEESLYTDEIILSKQTQYQRIIVTRWKNEIRLFLNGHLQFSSRDEYRYHETLVHPALLAHPAPKKVLVLGGGDGLAVREILKHKNVESVTLVDLDSAITNLFSEHGILKELNEKSLKILK
;
A
#
# COMPACT_ATOMS: atom_id res chain seq x y z
N MET A 1 -30.37 5.48 -5.62
CA MET A 1 -31.27 4.32 -5.71
C MET A 1 -32.49 4.41 -4.81
N GLY A 2 -32.39 4.75 -3.54
CA GLY A 2 -33.54 4.99 -2.66
C GLY A 2 -34.58 5.94 -3.24
N VAL A 3 -34.14 7.01 -3.94
CA VAL A 3 -35.02 7.99 -4.60
C VAL A 3 -35.83 7.36 -5.73
N ALA A 4 -35.26 6.43 -6.50
CA ALA A 4 -35.99 5.75 -7.59
C ALA A 4 -37.07 4.80 -7.06
N LEU A 5 -36.77 4.05 -6.00
CA LEU A 5 -37.75 3.21 -5.28
C LEU A 5 -38.84 4.08 -4.66
N TRP A 6 -38.49 5.13 -3.94
CA TRP A 6 -39.44 6.07 -3.33
C TRP A 6 -40.31 6.75 -4.39
N GLY A 7 -39.74 7.15 -5.53
CA GLY A 7 -40.46 7.72 -6.66
C GLY A 7 -41.60 6.83 -7.19
N THR A 8 -41.44 5.49 -7.13
CA THR A 8 -42.52 4.55 -7.55
C THR A 8 -43.73 4.53 -6.64
N TRP A 9 -43.66 5.13 -5.44
CA TRP A 9 -44.73 5.25 -4.48
C TRP A 9 -45.47 6.61 -4.58
N VAL A 10 -44.77 7.63 -5.05
CA VAL A 10 -45.25 9.03 -5.07
C VAL A 10 -45.77 9.42 -6.46
N LEU A 11 -45.25 8.85 -7.53
CA LEU A 11 -45.64 9.21 -8.89
C LEU A 11 -46.84 8.36 -9.38
N PRO A 12 -47.84 8.96 -10.01
CA PRO A 12 -49.02 8.25 -10.57
C PRO A 12 -48.64 7.54 -11.88
N LEU A 13 -47.88 6.45 -11.76
CA LEU A 13 -47.43 5.66 -12.90
C LEU A 13 -48.40 4.51 -13.17
N ARG A 14 -48.53 4.07 -14.43
CA ARG A 14 -49.28 2.91 -14.82
C ARG A 14 -48.77 1.65 -14.11
N GLN A 15 -49.63 0.84 -13.52
CA GLN A 15 -49.32 -0.35 -12.69
C GLN A 15 -48.20 -1.24 -13.31
N SER A 16 -48.26 -1.51 -14.61
CA SER A 16 -47.28 -2.34 -15.30
C SER A 16 -45.89 -1.72 -15.30
N LYS A 17 -45.76 -0.40 -15.39
CA LYS A 17 -44.45 0.31 -15.32
C LYS A 17 -43.91 0.28 -13.91
N ILE A 18 -44.73 0.37 -12.88
CA ILE A 18 -44.32 0.30 -11.47
C ILE A 18 -43.68 -1.05 -11.17
N ILE A 19 -44.31 -2.14 -11.61
CA ILE A 19 -43.80 -3.51 -11.38
C ILE A 19 -42.40 -3.66 -12.04
N ILE A 20 -42.28 -3.23 -13.28
CA ILE A 20 -41.00 -3.30 -14.00
C ILE A 20 -39.91 -2.49 -13.29
N LEU A 21 -40.21 -1.24 -12.88
CA LEU A 21 -39.22 -0.39 -12.18
C LEU A 21 -38.82 -0.97 -10.84
N ARG A 22 -39.75 -1.53 -10.07
CA ARG A 22 -39.44 -2.21 -8.80
C ARG A 22 -38.58 -3.44 -9.02
N ALA A 23 -38.91 -4.28 -9.99
CA ALA A 23 -38.11 -5.45 -10.34
C ALA A 23 -36.68 -5.07 -10.76
N GLN A 24 -36.54 -4.07 -11.62
CA GLN A 24 -35.22 -3.54 -12.02
C GLN A 24 -34.44 -2.99 -10.81
N SER A 25 -35.10 -2.24 -9.94
CA SER A 25 -34.43 -1.69 -8.74
C SER A 25 -33.96 -2.80 -7.80
N VAL A 26 -34.74 -3.86 -7.62
CA VAL A 26 -34.36 -5.04 -6.82
C VAL A 26 -33.16 -5.75 -7.46
N VAL A 27 -33.20 -6.00 -8.76
CA VAL A 27 -32.09 -6.63 -9.48
C VAL A 27 -30.78 -5.82 -9.34
N VAL A 28 -30.86 -4.51 -9.58
CA VAL A 28 -29.67 -3.65 -9.44
C VAL A 28 -29.15 -3.62 -8.00
N LEU A 29 -30.06 -3.56 -7.00
CA LEU A 29 -29.67 -3.58 -5.59
C LEU A 29 -28.97 -4.91 -5.25
N THR A 30 -29.53 -6.03 -5.72
CA THR A 30 -28.91 -7.35 -5.52
C THR A 30 -27.52 -7.42 -6.16
N LEU A 31 -27.38 -6.93 -7.40
CA LEU A 31 -26.08 -6.90 -8.08
C LEU A 31 -25.06 -6.02 -7.33
N LEU A 32 -25.49 -4.88 -6.78
CA LEU A 32 -24.62 -4.03 -5.97
C LEU A 32 -24.18 -4.72 -4.67
N ILE A 33 -25.10 -5.38 -3.98
CA ILE A 33 -24.78 -6.13 -2.75
C ILE A 33 -23.81 -7.26 -3.08
N LEU A 34 -24.06 -8.02 -4.14
CA LEU A 34 -23.15 -9.07 -4.58
C LEU A 34 -21.78 -8.50 -4.96
N GLY A 35 -21.73 -7.44 -5.79
CA GLY A 35 -20.48 -6.78 -6.16
C GLY A 35 -19.68 -6.29 -4.96
N PHE A 36 -20.37 -5.72 -3.96
CA PHE A 36 -19.72 -5.29 -2.73
C PHE A 36 -19.23 -6.47 -1.89
N SER A 37 -20.02 -7.54 -1.79
CA SER A 37 -19.65 -8.75 -1.03
C SER A 37 -18.46 -9.51 -1.66
N TYR A 38 -18.32 -9.42 -2.97
CA TYR A 38 -17.22 -10.05 -3.73
C TYR A 38 -16.12 -9.06 -4.14
N SER A 39 -16.12 -7.85 -3.57
CA SER A 39 -15.15 -6.79 -3.96
C SER A 39 -13.70 -7.23 -3.80
N ASP A 40 -13.37 -7.92 -2.71
CA ASP A 40 -12.01 -8.40 -2.46
C ASP A 40 -11.56 -9.43 -3.50
N LEU A 41 -12.47 -10.33 -3.90
CA LEU A 41 -12.19 -11.32 -4.94
C LEU A 41 -11.99 -10.68 -6.31
N ILE A 42 -12.84 -9.71 -6.66
CA ILE A 42 -12.73 -8.95 -7.92
C ILE A 42 -11.41 -8.17 -7.94
N THR A 43 -11.06 -7.54 -6.82
CA THR A 43 -9.79 -6.80 -6.68
C THR A 43 -8.61 -7.74 -6.83
N TYR A 44 -8.63 -8.91 -6.18
CA TYR A 44 -7.57 -9.90 -6.28
C TYR A 44 -7.30 -10.33 -7.75
N TYR A 45 -8.35 -10.73 -8.48
CA TYR A 45 -8.19 -11.12 -9.90
C TYR A 45 -7.78 -9.96 -10.80
N SER A 46 -8.21 -8.74 -10.49
CA SER A 46 -7.79 -7.55 -11.23
C SER A 46 -6.31 -7.25 -10.99
N GLU A 47 -5.83 -7.39 -9.76
CA GLU A 47 -4.44 -7.19 -9.41
C GLU A 47 -3.53 -8.24 -10.05
N GLU A 48 -3.91 -9.54 -10.03
CA GLU A 48 -3.14 -10.60 -10.65
C GLU A 48 -2.91 -10.35 -12.15
N SER A 49 -3.86 -9.69 -12.82
CA SER A 49 -3.72 -9.29 -14.22
C SER A 49 -2.85 -8.05 -14.46
N LEU A 50 -2.67 -7.20 -13.43
CA LEU A 50 -1.89 -5.97 -13.51
C LEU A 50 -0.40 -6.19 -13.25
N TYR A 51 -0.06 -7.20 -12.45
CA TYR A 51 1.32 -7.51 -12.12
C TYR A 51 1.79 -8.75 -12.89
N THR A 52 2.90 -8.61 -13.63
CA THR A 52 3.51 -9.71 -14.38
C THR A 52 4.20 -10.71 -13.46
N ASP A 53 4.59 -10.25 -12.26
CA ASP A 53 5.34 -11.02 -11.29
C ASP A 53 4.42 -11.65 -10.25
N GLU A 54 4.87 -12.73 -9.60
CA GLU A 54 4.16 -13.39 -8.51
C GLU A 54 3.90 -12.41 -7.35
N ILE A 55 2.64 -12.21 -6.97
CA ILE A 55 2.27 -11.42 -5.79
C ILE A 55 2.50 -12.29 -4.54
N ILE A 56 3.50 -11.95 -3.74
CA ILE A 56 3.80 -12.64 -2.48
C ILE A 56 3.10 -12.05 -1.27
N LEU A 57 2.63 -10.79 -1.39
CA LEU A 57 1.87 -10.11 -0.36
C LEU A 57 0.98 -9.05 -0.97
N SER A 58 -0.26 -9.00 -0.51
CA SER A 58 -1.24 -7.99 -0.88
C SER A 58 -2.01 -7.58 0.37
N LYS A 59 -1.97 -6.28 0.73
CA LYS A 59 -2.61 -5.76 1.94
C LYS A 59 -3.21 -4.38 1.68
N GLN A 60 -4.49 -4.22 2.03
CA GLN A 60 -5.14 -2.91 2.06
C GLN A 60 -5.05 -2.32 3.46
N THR A 61 -4.61 -1.07 3.55
CA THR A 61 -4.66 -0.28 4.78
C THR A 61 -5.66 0.87 4.61
N GLN A 62 -5.85 1.68 5.64
CA GLN A 62 -6.65 2.90 5.52
C GLN A 62 -5.97 3.99 4.67
N TYR A 63 -4.67 3.88 4.42
CA TYR A 63 -3.87 4.87 3.70
C TYR A 63 -3.55 4.44 2.27
N GLN A 64 -3.30 3.15 2.06
CA GLN A 64 -2.77 2.67 0.79
C GLN A 64 -2.96 1.16 0.57
N ARG A 65 -2.89 0.77 -0.68
CA ARG A 65 -2.77 -0.62 -1.10
C ARG A 65 -1.30 -0.98 -1.21
N ILE A 66 -0.86 -1.97 -0.43
CA ILE A 66 0.51 -2.46 -0.39
C ILE A 66 0.57 -3.76 -1.16
N ILE A 67 1.40 -3.84 -2.19
CA ILE A 67 1.64 -5.06 -2.96
C ILE A 67 3.14 -5.31 -3.02
N VAL A 68 3.52 -6.52 -2.66
CA VAL A 68 4.90 -7.00 -2.82
C VAL A 68 4.88 -8.12 -3.84
N THR A 69 5.67 -7.96 -4.89
CA THR A 69 5.86 -9.00 -5.92
C THR A 69 7.26 -9.57 -5.87
N ARG A 70 7.39 -10.78 -6.42
CA ARG A 70 8.68 -11.44 -6.59
C ARG A 70 8.84 -12.00 -7.99
N TRP A 71 9.97 -11.69 -8.59
CA TRP A 71 10.42 -12.31 -9.82
C TRP A 71 11.84 -12.86 -9.63
N LYS A 72 11.97 -14.20 -9.59
CA LYS A 72 13.24 -14.85 -9.24
C LYS A 72 13.73 -14.39 -7.86
N ASN A 73 14.83 -13.66 -7.83
CA ASN A 73 15.45 -13.11 -6.62
C ASN A 73 15.15 -11.62 -6.41
N GLU A 74 14.35 -11.01 -7.30
CA GLU A 74 13.99 -9.59 -7.23
C GLU A 74 12.69 -9.43 -6.48
N ILE A 75 12.67 -8.53 -5.49
CA ILE A 75 11.50 -8.11 -4.73
C ILE A 75 11.15 -6.69 -5.16
N ARG A 76 9.88 -6.44 -5.44
CA ARG A 76 9.36 -5.12 -5.78
C ARG A 76 8.24 -4.74 -4.82
N LEU A 77 8.27 -3.50 -4.35
CA LEU A 77 7.19 -2.92 -3.54
C LEU A 77 6.40 -1.93 -4.38
N PHE A 78 5.09 -2.08 -4.36
CA PHE A 78 4.15 -1.15 -4.97
C PHE A 78 3.22 -0.58 -3.90
N LEU A 79 3.01 0.74 -3.94
CA LEU A 79 2.03 1.44 -3.13
C LEU A 79 1.01 2.12 -4.05
N ASN A 80 -0.27 1.77 -3.93
CA ASN A 80 -1.34 2.24 -4.81
C ASN A 80 -1.03 2.02 -6.31
N GLY A 81 -0.40 0.89 -6.66
CA GLY A 81 -0.01 0.56 -8.04
C GLY A 81 1.28 1.22 -8.53
N HIS A 82 1.91 2.10 -7.75
CA HIS A 82 3.15 2.76 -8.10
C HIS A 82 4.35 2.03 -7.50
N LEU A 83 5.34 1.69 -8.34
CA LEU A 83 6.59 1.08 -7.90
C LEU A 83 7.34 2.04 -6.98
N GLN A 84 7.61 1.61 -5.76
CA GLN A 84 8.40 2.34 -4.78
C GLN A 84 9.87 1.99 -4.89
N PHE A 85 10.16 0.70 -4.94
CA PHE A 85 11.53 0.23 -5.19
C PHE A 85 11.53 -1.18 -5.79
N SER A 86 12.68 -1.54 -6.38
CA SER A 86 13.09 -2.91 -6.68
C SER A 86 14.36 -3.23 -5.90
N SER A 87 14.42 -4.41 -5.29
CA SER A 87 15.60 -4.86 -4.53
C SER A 87 16.88 -4.93 -5.36
N ARG A 88 16.74 -4.88 -6.70
CA ARG A 88 17.86 -4.93 -7.63
C ARG A 88 18.65 -3.62 -7.69
N ASP A 89 17.98 -2.46 -7.52
CA ASP A 89 18.59 -1.15 -7.75
C ASP A 89 18.19 -0.08 -6.72
N GLU A 90 17.43 -0.46 -5.66
CA GLU A 90 16.98 0.45 -4.61
C GLU A 90 18.13 1.19 -3.91
N TYR A 91 19.30 0.54 -3.85
CA TYR A 91 20.50 1.12 -3.22
C TYR A 91 20.90 2.45 -3.88
N ARG A 92 20.73 2.59 -5.19
CA ARG A 92 21.05 3.83 -5.92
C ARG A 92 20.26 5.02 -5.37
N TYR A 93 18.97 4.80 -5.11
CA TYR A 93 18.11 5.83 -4.53
C TYR A 93 18.49 6.12 -3.09
N HIS A 94 18.56 5.10 -2.25
CA HIS A 94 18.77 5.28 -0.81
C HIS A 94 20.16 5.78 -0.47
N GLU A 95 21.20 5.30 -1.14
CA GLU A 95 22.55 5.80 -0.97
C GLU A 95 22.67 7.27 -1.42
N THR A 96 22.07 7.63 -2.57
CA THR A 96 22.08 9.01 -3.06
C THR A 96 21.28 9.96 -2.17
N LEU A 97 20.20 9.48 -1.57
CA LEU A 97 19.40 10.24 -0.63
C LEU A 97 20.15 10.54 0.67
N VAL A 98 20.86 9.55 1.20
CA VAL A 98 21.39 9.59 2.57
C VAL A 98 22.83 10.12 2.60
N HIS A 99 23.73 9.52 1.84
CA HIS A 99 25.16 9.79 2.01
C HIS A 99 25.58 11.23 1.72
N PRO A 100 25.13 11.89 0.64
CA PRO A 100 25.52 13.27 0.37
C PRO A 100 25.07 14.22 1.48
N ALA A 101 23.86 14.05 1.99
CA ALA A 101 23.32 14.91 3.05
C ALA A 101 24.12 14.76 4.36
N LEU A 102 24.41 13.52 4.77
CA LEU A 102 25.15 13.26 6.00
C LEU A 102 26.63 13.63 5.89
N LEU A 103 27.24 13.49 4.72
CA LEU A 103 28.64 13.89 4.49
C LEU A 103 28.83 15.42 4.41
N ALA A 104 27.81 16.13 3.90
CA ALA A 104 27.84 17.59 3.84
C ALA A 104 27.64 18.25 5.21
N HIS A 105 27.01 17.58 6.16
CA HIS A 105 26.78 18.11 7.51
C HIS A 105 28.00 17.89 8.38
N PRO A 106 28.54 18.92 9.08
CA PRO A 106 29.77 18.82 9.85
C PRO A 106 29.71 17.85 11.04
N ALA A 107 28.51 17.62 11.62
CA ALA A 107 28.31 16.69 12.72
C ALA A 107 26.88 16.13 12.72
N PRO A 108 26.57 15.13 11.88
CA PRO A 108 25.21 14.55 11.77
C PRO A 108 24.97 13.58 12.92
N LYS A 109 24.52 14.08 14.08
CA LYS A 109 24.29 13.28 15.28
C LYS A 109 22.87 12.76 15.40
N LYS A 110 21.87 13.58 15.02
CA LYS A 110 20.43 13.26 15.12
C LYS A 110 19.80 13.38 13.75
N VAL A 111 19.17 12.32 13.29
CA VAL A 111 18.57 12.25 11.97
C VAL A 111 17.08 12.00 12.08
N LEU A 112 16.28 12.79 11.39
CA LEU A 112 14.85 12.59 11.22
C LEU A 112 14.58 12.09 9.81
N VAL A 113 13.88 10.96 9.70
CA VAL A 113 13.40 10.39 8.44
C VAL A 113 11.89 10.57 8.39
N LEU A 114 11.39 11.25 7.36
CA LEU A 114 9.97 11.43 7.12
C LEU A 114 9.53 10.53 5.97
N GLY A 115 8.67 9.56 6.26
CA GLY A 115 8.37 8.43 5.39
C GLY A 115 9.45 7.36 5.46
N GLY A 116 9.49 6.44 4.48
CA GLY A 116 10.49 5.38 4.42
C GLY A 116 10.34 4.30 5.48
N GLY A 117 9.07 3.96 5.80
CA GLY A 117 8.73 2.89 6.74
C GLY A 117 9.28 1.50 6.36
N ASP A 118 9.81 1.34 5.14
CA ASP A 118 10.56 0.18 4.69
C ASP A 118 11.93 0.02 5.39
N GLY A 119 12.48 1.10 5.96
CA GLY A 119 13.74 1.10 6.70
C GLY A 119 14.99 1.11 5.83
N LEU A 120 14.88 1.24 4.51
CA LEU A 120 16.03 1.21 3.61
C LEU A 120 16.89 2.48 3.77
N ALA A 121 16.27 3.65 3.91
CA ALA A 121 16.99 4.87 4.25
C ALA A 121 17.65 4.78 5.63
N VAL A 122 16.97 4.18 6.62
CA VAL A 122 17.53 3.96 7.96
C VAL A 122 18.76 3.05 7.89
N ARG A 123 18.72 1.99 7.08
CA ARG A 123 19.86 1.11 6.84
C ARG A 123 21.09 1.92 6.39
N GLU A 124 20.93 2.82 5.45
CA GLU A 124 22.03 3.66 4.95
C GLU A 124 22.51 4.66 6.01
N ILE A 125 21.61 5.27 6.77
CA ILE A 125 21.96 6.19 7.85
C ILE A 125 22.80 5.50 8.93
N LEU A 126 22.49 4.27 9.29
CA LEU A 126 23.18 3.50 10.32
C LEU A 126 24.64 3.12 9.94
N LYS A 127 25.00 3.24 8.67
CA LYS A 127 26.39 3.10 8.21
C LYS A 127 27.29 4.26 8.67
N HIS A 128 26.71 5.41 9.06
CA HIS A 128 27.42 6.58 9.52
C HIS A 128 27.64 6.54 11.04
N LYS A 129 28.86 6.25 11.47
CA LYS A 129 29.23 6.08 12.90
C LYS A 129 29.02 7.32 13.77
N ASN A 130 28.92 8.51 13.17
CA ASN A 130 28.71 9.77 13.88
C ASN A 130 27.24 10.01 14.26
N VAL A 131 26.30 9.22 13.70
CA VAL A 131 24.88 9.31 14.00
C VAL A 131 24.62 8.63 15.37
N GLU A 132 24.09 9.41 16.29
CA GLU A 132 23.76 8.97 17.66
C GLU A 132 22.32 8.49 17.79
N SER A 133 21.40 9.09 17.02
CA SER A 133 19.99 8.71 17.01
C SER A 133 19.31 8.93 15.66
N VAL A 134 18.37 8.04 15.35
CA VAL A 134 17.50 8.13 14.19
C VAL A 134 16.06 8.09 14.64
N THR A 135 15.24 9.04 14.19
CA THR A 135 13.80 9.04 14.39
C THR A 135 13.13 8.84 13.04
N LEU A 136 12.35 7.78 12.91
CA LEU A 136 11.53 7.50 11.73
C LEU A 136 10.08 7.86 12.02
N VAL A 137 9.45 8.63 11.13
CA VAL A 137 8.03 8.95 11.17
C VAL A 137 7.40 8.56 9.85
N ASP A 138 6.53 7.56 9.86
CA ASP A 138 5.77 7.12 8.71
C ASP A 138 4.26 7.24 8.96
N LEU A 139 3.52 7.52 7.91
CA LEU A 139 2.06 7.65 7.99
C LEU A 139 1.39 6.30 8.23
N ASP A 140 1.92 5.25 7.60
CA ASP A 140 1.33 3.92 7.62
C ASP A 140 2.19 2.92 8.40
N SER A 141 1.84 2.71 9.65
CA SER A 141 2.51 1.73 10.51
C SER A 141 2.51 0.30 9.94
N ALA A 142 1.61 0.00 8.99
CA ALA A 142 1.57 -1.30 8.35
C ALA A 142 2.83 -1.58 7.50
N ILE A 143 3.42 -0.55 6.88
CA ILE A 143 4.70 -0.69 6.16
C ILE A 143 5.81 -1.02 7.15
N THR A 144 5.94 -0.22 8.22
CA THR A 144 6.99 -0.42 9.24
C THR A 144 6.90 -1.80 9.89
N ASN A 145 5.68 -2.24 10.24
CA ASN A 145 5.47 -3.58 10.80
C ASN A 145 5.84 -4.68 9.80
N LEU A 146 5.41 -4.52 8.54
CA LEU A 146 5.71 -5.47 7.47
C LEU A 146 7.22 -5.66 7.29
N PHE A 147 7.97 -4.56 7.22
CA PHE A 147 9.42 -4.59 7.04
C PHE A 147 10.21 -4.93 8.31
N SER A 148 9.57 -4.89 9.48
CA SER A 148 10.17 -5.35 10.74
C SER A 148 9.99 -6.85 10.96
N GLU A 149 8.88 -7.44 10.47
CA GLU A 149 8.46 -8.79 10.82
C GLU A 149 8.64 -9.79 9.68
N HIS A 150 8.30 -9.41 8.44
CA HIS A 150 8.32 -10.32 7.31
C HIS A 150 9.76 -10.70 6.92
N GLY A 151 10.05 -12.01 6.88
CA GLY A 151 11.40 -12.56 6.74
C GLY A 151 12.25 -11.92 5.65
N ILE A 152 11.77 -11.95 4.39
CA ILE A 152 12.53 -11.44 3.23
C ILE A 152 12.70 -9.91 3.30
N LEU A 153 11.64 -9.18 3.66
CA LEU A 153 11.67 -7.71 3.70
C LEU A 153 12.55 -7.18 4.82
N LYS A 154 12.53 -7.86 5.97
CA LYS A 154 13.39 -7.55 7.09
C LYS A 154 14.87 -7.77 6.79
N GLU A 155 15.22 -8.79 6.01
CA GLU A 155 16.59 -9.00 5.57
C GLU A 155 17.02 -7.93 4.55
N LEU A 156 16.11 -7.44 3.71
CA LEU A 156 16.41 -6.39 2.75
C LEU A 156 16.85 -5.07 3.41
N ASN A 157 16.24 -4.70 4.53
CA ASN A 157 16.64 -3.52 5.29
C ASN A 157 17.71 -3.82 6.37
N GLU A 158 18.33 -5.00 6.36
CA GLU A 158 19.34 -5.43 7.32
C GLU A 158 18.89 -5.31 8.78
N LYS A 159 17.60 -5.49 9.02
CA LYS A 159 16.96 -5.36 10.34
C LYS A 159 17.08 -3.97 10.96
N SER A 160 17.29 -2.93 10.14
CA SER A 160 17.51 -1.55 10.57
C SER A 160 16.38 -1.01 11.48
N LEU A 161 15.12 -1.38 11.20
CA LEU A 161 13.96 -0.97 11.99
C LEU A 161 13.95 -1.55 13.41
N LYS A 162 14.64 -2.64 13.69
CA LYS A 162 14.74 -3.21 15.04
C LYS A 162 15.67 -2.42 15.97
N ILE A 163 16.50 -1.58 15.39
CA ILE A 163 17.44 -0.73 16.14
C ILE A 163 16.73 0.54 16.62
N LEU A 164 15.67 0.95 15.91
CA LEU A 164 14.82 2.06 16.32
C LEU A 164 14.00 1.63 17.56
N LYS A 165 14.08 2.45 18.61
CA LYS A 165 13.33 2.21 19.87
C LYS A 165 12.08 3.08 19.91
#